data_54f4bab34307713f479ff89ec3ccd016
#
_entry.id   54f4bab34307713f479ff89ec3ccd016
#
_cell.length_a   1.000
_cell.length_b   1.000
_cell.length_c   1.000
_cell.angle_alpha   90.00
_cell.angle_beta   90.00
_cell.angle_gamma   90.00
#
_symmetry.space_group_name_H-M   'P 1'
#
loop_
_entity.id
_entity.type
_entity.pdbx_description
1 polymer ?
#
loop_
_entity_poly.entity_id
_entity_poly.type
_entity_poly.pdbx_seq_one_letter_code
_entity_poly.pdbx_strand_id
1 'polypeptide(L)'
;MTPRARDHITVCRPITISAFALGIAGLQLLPVLPDTTFSIFLLCTALTALLCRPKHALWAALCIGFCYASLWSVNALSQRLPLPQSGSAGIATVEIIGLPERDAEQWRFQARILASEGCSALHGRKIKLSWYRTKETIEPGDIWRFHLLLRTPNGVQNPGGFDSEQRALQDGVAAQGYIKKQAEHL
;
A
#
# COMPACT_ATOMS: atom_id res chain seq x y z
N MET A 1 -7.28 48.42 -24.19
CA MET A 1 -6.75 47.55 -23.11
C MET A 1 -7.85 46.54 -22.79
N THR A 2 -7.76 45.31 -23.30
CA THR A 2 -8.84 44.31 -23.22
C THR A 2 -8.59 43.40 -22.03
N PRO A 3 -9.50 43.30 -21.01
CA PRO A 3 -9.33 42.48 -19.83
C PRO A 3 -9.81 41.02 -19.99
N ARG A 4 -9.78 40.43 -21.21
CA ARG A 4 -10.37 39.12 -21.46
C ARG A 4 -9.45 37.92 -21.34
N ALA A 5 -8.14 38.07 -21.19
CA ALA A 5 -7.19 36.94 -21.18
C ALA A 5 -6.97 36.31 -19.78
N ARG A 6 -7.31 36.98 -18.69
CA ARG A 6 -7.09 36.45 -17.33
C ARG A 6 -8.21 35.55 -16.83
N ASP A 7 -9.43 35.73 -17.28
CA ASP A 7 -10.59 35.02 -16.76
C ASP A 7 -10.66 33.57 -17.29
N HIS A 8 -10.13 33.31 -18.49
CA HIS A 8 -10.10 31.96 -19.07
C HIS A 8 -9.13 31.00 -18.34
N ILE A 9 -8.08 31.51 -17.74
CA ILE A 9 -7.09 30.67 -17.03
C ILE A 9 -7.63 30.22 -15.67
N THR A 10 -8.46 31.05 -15.04
CA THR A 10 -8.98 30.80 -13.68
C THR A 10 -10.14 29.80 -13.69
N VAL A 11 -10.96 29.81 -14.75
CA VAL A 11 -12.12 28.90 -14.88
C VAL A 11 -11.73 27.49 -15.31
N CYS A 12 -10.63 27.32 -16.04
CA CYS A 12 -10.16 26.00 -16.48
C CYS A 12 -9.55 25.14 -15.35
N ARG A 13 -9.02 25.74 -14.28
CA ARG A 13 -8.38 25.03 -13.18
C ARG A 13 -9.29 24.06 -12.41
N PRO A 14 -10.47 24.46 -11.94
CA PRO A 14 -11.36 23.52 -11.21
C PRO A 14 -11.85 22.35 -12.09
N ILE A 15 -12.13 22.61 -13.36
CA ILE A 15 -12.60 21.58 -14.31
C ILE A 15 -11.50 20.56 -14.60
N THR A 16 -10.25 20.98 -14.75
CA THR A 16 -9.11 20.05 -14.96
C THR A 16 -8.82 19.23 -13.71
N ILE A 17 -8.94 19.80 -12.51
CA ILE A 17 -8.83 19.07 -11.25
C ILE A 17 -9.94 18.03 -11.13
N SER A 18 -11.18 18.39 -11.47
CA SER A 18 -12.30 17.44 -11.48
C SER A 18 -12.09 16.31 -12.48
N ALA A 19 -11.59 16.61 -13.68
CA ALA A 19 -11.25 15.59 -14.67
C ALA A 19 -10.17 14.62 -14.18
N PHE A 20 -9.13 15.13 -13.52
CA PHE A 20 -8.10 14.31 -12.88
C PHE A 20 -8.68 13.39 -11.79
N ALA A 21 -9.53 13.93 -10.91
CA ALA A 21 -10.21 13.17 -9.86
C ALA A 21 -11.13 12.09 -10.44
N LEU A 22 -11.85 12.39 -11.54
CA LEU A 22 -12.65 11.40 -12.27
C LEU A 22 -11.79 10.28 -12.87
N GLY A 23 -10.59 10.59 -13.34
CA GLY A 23 -9.63 9.59 -13.80
C GLY A 23 -9.23 8.61 -12.69
N ILE A 24 -8.94 9.13 -11.48
CA ILE A 24 -8.66 8.29 -10.31
C ILE A 24 -9.87 7.42 -9.95
N ALA A 25 -11.06 8.00 -9.91
CA ALA A 25 -12.30 7.27 -9.59
C ALA A 25 -12.63 6.20 -10.63
N GLY A 26 -12.32 6.45 -11.91
CA GLY A 26 -12.56 5.51 -13.01
C GLY A 26 -11.79 4.20 -12.85
N LEU A 27 -10.60 4.23 -12.24
CA LEU A 27 -9.84 3.02 -11.95
C LEU A 27 -10.57 2.10 -10.96
N GLN A 28 -11.32 2.66 -10.00
CA GLN A 28 -12.02 1.89 -8.97
C GLN A 28 -13.21 1.08 -9.53
N LEU A 29 -13.68 1.42 -10.73
CA LEU A 29 -14.74 0.68 -11.42
C LEU A 29 -14.23 -0.57 -12.13
N LEU A 30 -12.91 -0.74 -12.25
CA LEU A 30 -12.32 -1.89 -12.91
C LEU A 30 -12.16 -3.07 -11.94
N PRO A 31 -12.58 -4.29 -12.33
CA PRO A 31 -12.41 -5.49 -11.49
C PRO A 31 -10.96 -5.97 -11.39
N VAL A 32 -10.12 -5.57 -12.35
CA VAL A 32 -8.70 -5.95 -12.43
C VAL A 32 -7.88 -4.72 -12.76
N LEU A 33 -6.72 -4.59 -12.13
CA LEU A 33 -5.77 -3.50 -12.44
C LEU A 33 -5.24 -3.65 -13.86
N PRO A 34 -5.18 -2.56 -14.63
CA PRO A 34 -4.58 -2.57 -15.95
C PRO A 34 -3.08 -2.85 -15.87
N ASP A 35 -2.54 -3.44 -16.94
CA ASP A 35 -1.12 -3.70 -17.05
C ASP A 35 -0.30 -2.39 -17.01
N THR A 36 0.88 -2.46 -16.40
CA THR A 36 1.80 -1.32 -16.29
C THR A 36 2.21 -0.76 -17.67
N THR A 37 2.41 -1.63 -18.66
CA THR A 37 2.70 -1.24 -20.04
C THR A 37 1.57 -0.41 -20.65
N PHE A 38 0.33 -0.81 -20.45
CA PHE A 38 -0.84 -0.05 -20.88
C PHE A 38 -0.91 1.33 -20.20
N SER A 39 -0.68 1.39 -18.89
CA SER A 39 -0.70 2.64 -18.15
C SER A 39 0.40 3.61 -18.60
N ILE A 40 1.61 3.12 -18.88
CA ILE A 40 2.73 3.93 -19.41
C ILE A 40 2.39 4.44 -20.81
N PHE A 41 1.87 3.59 -21.68
CA PHE A 41 1.46 3.99 -23.05
C PHE A 41 0.40 5.09 -23.01
N LEU A 42 -0.63 4.93 -22.16
CA LEU A 42 -1.69 5.91 -21.99
C LEU A 42 -1.15 7.24 -21.43
N LEU A 43 -0.18 7.20 -20.52
CA LEU A 43 0.47 8.40 -19.99
C LEU A 43 1.26 9.13 -21.06
N CYS A 44 2.03 8.41 -21.88
CA CYS A 44 2.80 9.00 -22.99
C CYS A 44 1.88 9.67 -24.02
N THR A 45 0.78 9.01 -24.39
CA THR A 45 -0.19 9.59 -25.34
C THR A 45 -0.89 10.82 -24.77
N ALA A 46 -1.23 10.82 -23.47
CA ALA A 46 -1.83 11.98 -22.80
C ALA A 46 -0.88 13.18 -22.76
N LEU A 47 0.39 12.96 -22.44
CA LEU A 47 1.42 14.00 -22.42
C LEU A 47 1.68 14.57 -23.82
N THR A 48 1.77 13.70 -24.84
CA THR A 48 1.95 14.13 -26.24
C THR A 48 0.74 14.96 -26.71
N ALA A 49 -0.47 14.53 -26.40
CA ALA A 49 -1.68 15.28 -26.74
C ALA A 49 -1.73 16.66 -26.05
N LEU A 50 -1.28 16.75 -24.82
CA LEU A 50 -1.22 18.01 -24.08
C LEU A 50 -0.20 18.98 -24.68
N LEU A 51 0.98 18.48 -25.08
CA LEU A 51 2.03 19.29 -25.68
C LEU A 51 1.65 19.78 -27.08
N CYS A 52 1.00 18.93 -27.88
CA CYS A 52 0.62 19.28 -29.26
C CYS A 52 -0.61 20.20 -29.33
N ARG A 53 -1.57 20.02 -28.43
CA ARG A 53 -2.85 20.76 -28.46
C ARG A 53 -3.43 20.98 -27.07
N PRO A 54 -3.27 22.16 -26.46
CA PRO A 54 -3.76 22.46 -25.12
C PRO A 54 -5.29 22.35 -24.95
N LYS A 55 -6.05 22.34 -26.03
CA LYS A 55 -7.51 22.09 -26.01
C LYS A 55 -7.88 20.68 -25.49
N HIS A 56 -6.95 19.73 -25.48
CA HIS A 56 -7.13 18.38 -24.95
C HIS A 56 -6.77 18.25 -23.46
N ALA A 57 -6.56 19.39 -22.76
CA ALA A 57 -6.14 19.38 -21.34
C ALA A 57 -7.07 18.58 -20.42
N LEU A 58 -8.39 18.57 -20.68
CA LEU A 58 -9.35 17.78 -19.89
C LEU A 58 -9.14 16.28 -20.06
N TRP A 59 -8.99 15.81 -21.29
CA TRP A 59 -8.72 14.41 -21.57
C TRP A 59 -7.36 13.98 -21.03
N ALA A 60 -6.35 14.83 -21.17
CA ALA A 60 -5.04 14.57 -20.62
C ALA A 60 -5.09 14.48 -19.10
N ALA A 61 -5.80 15.38 -18.43
CA ALA A 61 -5.96 15.35 -16.97
C ALA A 61 -6.64 14.05 -16.48
N LEU A 62 -7.70 13.60 -17.18
CA LEU A 62 -8.39 12.35 -16.87
C LEU A 62 -7.46 11.14 -17.03
N CYS A 63 -6.74 11.05 -18.15
CA CYS A 63 -5.79 9.97 -18.39
C CYS A 63 -4.64 9.97 -17.38
N ILE A 64 -4.09 11.14 -17.05
CA ILE A 64 -3.03 11.28 -16.06
C ILE A 64 -3.51 10.83 -14.67
N GLY A 65 -4.75 11.20 -14.28
CA GLY A 65 -5.34 10.75 -13.02
C GLY A 65 -5.50 9.23 -12.95
N PHE A 66 -5.98 8.62 -14.02
CA PHE A 66 -6.11 7.17 -14.14
C PHE A 66 -4.75 6.46 -14.05
N CYS A 67 -3.75 6.94 -14.80
CA CYS A 67 -2.40 6.38 -14.78
C CYS A 67 -1.73 6.53 -13.41
N TYR A 68 -1.89 7.70 -12.77
CA TYR A 68 -1.38 7.94 -11.44
C TYR A 68 -1.94 6.93 -10.43
N ALA A 69 -3.27 6.74 -10.42
CA ALA A 69 -3.91 5.78 -9.53
C ALA A 69 -3.48 4.33 -9.84
N SER A 70 -3.36 3.97 -11.11
CA SER A 70 -2.90 2.63 -11.54
C SER A 70 -1.48 2.33 -11.05
N LEU A 71 -0.53 3.24 -11.32
CA LEU A 71 0.86 3.07 -10.90
C LEU A 71 1.01 3.04 -9.37
N TRP A 72 0.25 3.89 -8.67
CA TRP A 72 0.22 3.88 -7.21
C TRP A 72 -0.29 2.54 -6.67
N SER A 73 -1.38 2.01 -7.23
CA SER A 73 -1.97 0.73 -6.81
C SER A 73 -1.03 -0.44 -7.06
N VAL A 74 -0.37 -0.49 -8.23
CA VAL A 74 0.63 -1.51 -8.55
C VAL A 74 1.80 -1.44 -7.57
N ASN A 75 2.31 -0.24 -7.27
CA ASN A 75 3.39 -0.07 -6.30
C ASN A 75 2.96 -0.50 -4.89
N ALA A 76 1.76 -0.15 -4.44
CA ALA A 76 1.24 -0.57 -3.14
C ALA A 76 1.11 -2.10 -3.02
N LEU A 77 0.63 -2.75 -4.09
CA LEU A 77 0.50 -4.21 -4.12
C LEU A 77 1.86 -4.93 -4.20
N SER A 78 2.84 -4.37 -4.91
CA SER A 78 4.20 -4.93 -5.00
C SER A 78 4.94 -4.93 -3.66
N GLN A 79 4.48 -4.12 -2.71
CA GLN A 79 5.05 -4.06 -1.36
C GLN A 79 4.56 -5.18 -0.44
N ARG A 80 3.56 -5.96 -0.84
CA ARG A 80 3.04 -7.10 -0.07
C ARG A 80 3.92 -8.33 -0.24
N LEU A 81 3.82 -9.24 0.73
CA LEU A 81 4.43 -10.57 0.62
C LEU A 81 3.79 -11.30 -0.57
N PRO A 82 4.58 -11.80 -1.54
CA PRO A 82 4.04 -12.59 -2.65
C PRO A 82 3.32 -13.85 -2.16
N LEU A 83 2.20 -14.20 -2.79
CA LEU A 83 1.41 -15.39 -2.47
C LEU A 83 2.23 -16.71 -2.38
N PRO A 84 3.21 -16.97 -3.28
CA PRO A 84 4.04 -18.16 -3.18
C PRO A 84 4.87 -18.26 -1.90
N GLN A 85 5.15 -17.12 -1.25
CA GLN A 85 5.88 -17.04 0.02
C GLN A 85 4.95 -17.00 1.24
N SER A 86 3.63 -17.01 1.02
CA SER A 86 2.66 -17.08 2.11
C SER A 86 2.76 -18.41 2.85
N GLY A 87 2.90 -18.35 4.18
CA GLY A 87 3.12 -19.54 5.01
C GLY A 87 4.60 -19.89 5.21
N SER A 88 5.52 -19.10 4.68
CA SER A 88 6.96 -19.28 4.91
C SER A 88 7.31 -19.06 6.37
N ALA A 89 8.12 -19.97 6.92
CA ALA A 89 8.77 -19.79 8.21
C ALA A 89 10.16 -19.21 7.97
N GLY A 90 10.55 -18.24 8.78
CA GLY A 90 11.87 -17.61 8.69
C GLY A 90 12.28 -16.98 10.01
N ILE A 91 13.55 -16.60 10.12
CA ILE A 91 14.08 -15.84 11.23
C ILE A 91 14.16 -14.38 10.79
N ALA A 92 13.63 -13.48 11.60
CA ALA A 92 13.77 -12.05 11.33
C ALA A 92 14.08 -11.26 12.59
N THR A 93 14.93 -10.27 12.43
CA THR A 93 15.15 -9.21 13.41
C THR A 93 14.20 -8.08 13.09
N VAL A 94 13.40 -7.69 14.06
CA VAL A 94 12.35 -6.69 13.89
C VAL A 94 12.41 -5.64 14.99
N GLU A 95 12.07 -4.41 14.63
CA GLU A 95 11.85 -3.29 15.54
C GLU A 95 10.34 -3.14 15.77
N ILE A 96 9.91 -3.06 17.02
CA ILE A 96 8.51 -2.87 17.37
C ILE A 96 8.12 -1.42 17.11
N ILE A 97 7.09 -1.23 16.29
CA ILE A 97 6.58 0.09 15.92
C ILE A 97 5.14 0.25 16.40
N GLY A 98 4.82 1.46 16.87
CA GLY A 98 3.49 1.73 17.43
C GLY A 98 3.27 1.11 18.80
N LEU A 99 2.05 1.17 19.29
CA LEU A 99 1.70 0.69 20.62
C LEU A 99 1.28 -0.79 20.56
N PRO A 100 1.99 -1.70 21.28
CA PRO A 100 1.56 -3.09 21.37
C PRO A 100 0.24 -3.21 22.16
N GLU A 101 -0.68 -3.99 21.62
CA GLU A 101 -1.96 -4.31 22.26
C GLU A 101 -1.85 -5.67 22.94
N ARG A 102 -2.19 -5.74 24.22
CA ARG A 102 -2.25 -6.99 24.97
C ARG A 102 -3.71 -7.43 25.11
N ASP A 103 -4.02 -8.57 24.56
CA ASP A 103 -5.24 -9.30 24.82
C ASP A 103 -4.95 -10.44 25.82
N ALA A 104 -5.95 -11.09 26.40
CA ALA A 104 -5.82 -12.05 27.50
C ALA A 104 -4.70 -13.09 27.34
N GLU A 105 -4.49 -13.59 26.14
CA GLU A 105 -3.51 -14.65 25.84
C GLU A 105 -2.47 -14.27 24.77
N GLN A 106 -2.53 -13.07 24.21
CA GLN A 106 -1.66 -12.69 23.08
C GLN A 106 -1.29 -11.22 23.09
N TRP A 107 -0.10 -10.93 22.60
CA TRP A 107 0.30 -9.61 22.16
C TRP A 107 0.03 -9.46 20.67
N ARG A 108 -0.51 -8.31 20.27
CA ARG A 108 -0.65 -7.90 18.86
C ARG A 108 0.09 -6.59 18.67
N PHE A 109 1.00 -6.56 17.73
CA PHE A 109 1.80 -5.37 17.48
C PHE A 109 2.23 -5.28 16.02
N GLN A 110 2.64 -4.09 15.64
CA GLN A 110 3.28 -3.83 14.37
C GLN A 110 4.79 -3.82 14.55
N ALA A 111 5.50 -4.37 13.60
CA ALA A 111 6.95 -4.37 13.61
C ALA A 111 7.50 -4.05 12.22
N ARG A 112 8.73 -3.50 12.17
CA ARG A 112 9.49 -3.27 10.95
C ARG A 112 10.59 -4.30 10.86
N ILE A 113 10.73 -4.97 9.73
CA ILE A 113 11.80 -5.93 9.52
C ILE A 113 13.12 -5.19 9.27
N LEU A 114 14.11 -5.38 10.14
CA LEU A 114 15.46 -4.83 10.01
C LEU A 114 16.38 -5.80 9.25
N ALA A 115 16.25 -7.10 9.52
CA ALA A 115 16.99 -8.14 8.83
C ALA A 115 16.15 -9.43 8.79
N SER A 116 16.27 -10.24 7.76
CA SER A 116 15.56 -11.52 7.68
C SER A 116 16.35 -12.57 6.93
N GLU A 117 16.34 -13.79 7.44
CA GLU A 117 16.84 -14.98 6.78
C GLU A 117 15.66 -15.68 6.09
N GLY A 118 15.70 -15.76 4.76
CA GLY A 118 14.62 -16.40 3.96
C GLY A 118 13.54 -15.48 3.40
N CYS A 119 13.45 -14.21 3.83
CA CYS A 119 12.43 -13.25 3.37
C CYS A 119 13.02 -11.87 3.07
N SER A 120 14.13 -11.80 2.32
CA SER A 120 14.82 -10.55 2.00
C SER A 120 13.93 -9.49 1.34
N ALA A 121 12.88 -9.90 0.63
CA ALA A 121 11.90 -9.02 -0.01
C ALA A 121 11.11 -8.14 0.99
N LEU A 122 11.10 -8.49 2.27
CA LEU A 122 10.37 -7.77 3.31
C LEU A 122 11.26 -6.81 4.13
N HIS A 123 12.52 -6.62 3.78
CA HIS A 123 13.41 -5.69 4.48
C HIS A 123 12.82 -4.27 4.51
N GLY A 124 12.81 -3.66 5.69
CA GLY A 124 12.24 -2.32 5.92
C GLY A 124 10.70 -2.25 5.89
N ARG A 125 10.00 -3.35 5.61
CA ARG A 125 8.54 -3.38 5.51
C ARG A 125 7.89 -3.54 6.89
N LYS A 126 6.66 -3.01 6.99
CA LYS A 126 5.82 -3.20 8.17
C LYS A 126 5.12 -4.54 8.10
N ILE A 127 5.11 -5.24 9.22
CA ILE A 127 4.38 -6.49 9.41
C ILE A 127 3.52 -6.41 10.66
N LYS A 128 2.42 -7.17 10.70
CA LYS A 128 1.58 -7.31 11.88
C LYS A 128 1.81 -8.69 12.49
N LEU A 129 2.21 -8.72 13.75
CA LEU A 129 2.56 -9.94 14.46
C LEU A 129 1.62 -10.20 15.63
N SER A 130 1.38 -11.49 15.88
CA SER A 130 0.73 -11.99 17.08
C SER A 130 1.69 -12.90 17.85
N TRP A 131 1.83 -12.67 19.14
CA TRP A 131 2.67 -13.48 20.02
C TRP A 131 1.83 -14.08 21.14
N TYR A 132 1.65 -15.39 21.07
CA TYR A 132 0.78 -16.11 21.99
C TYR A 132 1.54 -16.61 23.22
N ARG A 133 0.87 -16.58 24.38
CA ARG A 133 1.31 -17.21 25.63
C ARG A 133 2.72 -16.82 26.07
N THR A 134 3.12 -15.60 25.82
CA THR A 134 4.39 -15.09 26.32
C THR A 134 4.20 -14.38 27.66
N LYS A 135 5.23 -14.47 28.51
CA LYS A 135 5.36 -13.69 29.76
C LYS A 135 6.15 -12.40 29.54
N GLU A 136 6.78 -12.26 28.40
CA GLU A 136 7.60 -11.11 28.06
C GLU A 136 6.78 -9.86 27.91
N THR A 137 7.35 -8.74 28.30
CA THR A 137 6.79 -7.41 28.07
C THR A 137 7.39 -6.86 26.79
N ILE A 138 6.56 -6.20 25.99
CA ILE A 138 6.95 -5.65 24.70
C ILE A 138 6.71 -4.15 24.76
N GLU A 139 7.76 -3.38 24.42
CA GLU A 139 7.69 -1.93 24.37
C GLU A 139 7.95 -1.41 22.95
N PRO A 140 7.40 -0.22 22.58
CA PRO A 140 7.74 0.42 21.33
C PRO A 140 9.23 0.73 21.26
N GLY A 141 9.87 0.39 20.13
CA GLY A 141 11.29 0.59 19.91
C GLY A 141 12.16 -0.63 20.25
N ASP A 142 11.62 -1.64 20.93
CA ASP A 142 12.35 -2.88 21.20
C ASP A 142 12.77 -3.57 19.91
N ILE A 143 13.97 -4.15 19.93
CA ILE A 143 14.48 -4.96 18.84
C ILE A 143 14.52 -6.41 19.27
N TRP A 144 13.83 -7.24 18.52
CA TRP A 144 13.71 -8.66 18.79
C TRP A 144 14.09 -9.50 17.58
N ARG A 145 14.67 -10.65 17.83
CA ARG A 145 14.90 -11.70 16.85
C ARG A 145 13.89 -12.81 17.07
N PHE A 146 13.01 -13.01 16.08
CA PHE A 146 11.92 -13.97 16.17
C PHE A 146 11.99 -15.04 15.09
N HIS A 147 11.53 -16.22 15.42
CA HIS A 147 11.10 -17.22 14.46
C HIS A 147 9.64 -16.93 14.07
N LEU A 148 9.44 -16.47 12.86
CA LEU A 148 8.15 -16.01 12.34
C LEU A 148 7.55 -17.02 11.38
N LEU A 149 6.24 -17.09 11.34
CA LEU A 149 5.50 -17.63 10.22
C LEU A 149 4.68 -16.50 9.63
N LEU A 150 5.05 -16.09 8.42
CA LEU A 150 4.44 -14.96 7.72
C LEU A 150 3.45 -15.44 6.68
N ARG A 151 2.36 -14.71 6.56
CA ARG A 151 1.32 -14.91 5.54
C ARG A 151 0.96 -13.59 4.91
N THR A 152 0.55 -13.64 3.64
CA THR A 152 -0.06 -12.48 2.98
C THR A 152 -1.34 -12.12 3.74
N PRO A 153 -1.60 -10.82 4.00
CA PRO A 153 -2.85 -10.40 4.60
C PRO A 153 -4.02 -10.80 3.70
N ASN A 154 -4.83 -11.74 4.15
CA ASN A 154 -6.05 -12.16 3.47
C ASN A 154 -7.23 -11.82 4.37
N GLY A 155 -8.17 -11.07 3.86
CA GLY A 155 -9.45 -10.79 4.51
C GLY A 155 -10.51 -11.80 4.06
N VAL A 156 -11.36 -12.25 5.00
CA VAL A 156 -12.60 -12.89 4.62
C VAL A 156 -13.56 -11.75 4.23
N GLN A 157 -13.95 -11.71 2.95
CA GLN A 157 -14.92 -10.74 2.46
C GLN A 157 -16.32 -11.16 2.93
N ASN A 158 -16.74 -10.64 4.07
CA ASN A 158 -18.14 -10.72 4.46
C ASN A 158 -18.86 -9.48 3.94
N PRO A 159 -19.95 -9.61 3.19
CA PRO A 159 -20.75 -8.45 2.75
C PRO A 159 -21.18 -7.61 3.97
N GLY A 160 -20.78 -6.34 4.02
CA GLY A 160 -21.05 -5.44 5.14
C GLY A 160 -20.14 -5.61 6.37
N GLY A 161 -19.15 -6.51 6.33
CA GLY A 161 -18.19 -6.74 7.40
C GLY A 161 -16.91 -5.90 7.27
N PHE A 162 -16.08 -5.95 8.30
CA PHE A 162 -14.77 -5.30 8.32
C PHE A 162 -13.80 -5.96 7.35
N ASP A 163 -13.32 -5.21 6.35
CA ASP A 163 -12.31 -5.66 5.40
C ASP A 163 -10.90 -5.49 5.99
N SER A 164 -10.40 -6.56 6.57
CA SER A 164 -9.06 -6.60 7.16
C SER A 164 -7.94 -6.48 6.12
N GLU A 165 -8.18 -6.89 4.87
CA GLU A 165 -7.22 -6.79 3.79
C GLU A 165 -7.08 -5.34 3.31
N GLN A 166 -8.20 -4.64 3.10
CA GLN A 166 -8.20 -3.22 2.78
C GLN A 166 -7.52 -2.41 3.87
N ARG A 167 -7.78 -2.71 5.13
CA ARG A 167 -7.12 -2.05 6.26
C ARG A 167 -5.62 -2.30 6.28
N ALA A 168 -5.17 -3.53 6.08
CA ALA A 168 -3.75 -3.85 6.00
C ALA A 168 -3.05 -3.10 4.85
N LEU A 169 -3.73 -2.92 3.71
CA LEU A 169 -3.23 -2.13 2.59
C LEU A 169 -3.09 -0.64 2.96
N GLN A 170 -4.11 -0.07 3.60
CA GLN A 170 -4.10 1.34 4.05
C GLN A 170 -3.00 1.60 5.08
N ASP A 171 -2.80 0.67 6.01
CA ASP A 171 -1.77 0.75 7.05
C ASP A 171 -0.35 0.45 6.51
N GLY A 172 -0.22 0.03 5.25
CA GLY A 172 1.05 -0.34 4.61
C GLY A 172 1.66 -1.63 5.17
N VAL A 173 0.82 -2.55 5.66
CA VAL A 173 1.24 -3.84 6.21
C VAL A 173 1.51 -4.82 5.07
N ALA A 174 2.78 -5.22 4.91
CA ALA A 174 3.21 -6.13 3.85
C ALA A 174 2.88 -7.59 4.13
N ALA A 175 2.91 -8.01 5.40
CA ALA A 175 2.61 -9.37 5.83
C ALA A 175 2.02 -9.37 7.23
N GLN A 176 1.29 -10.44 7.54
CA GLN A 176 0.83 -10.74 8.89
C GLN A 176 1.31 -12.12 9.30
N GLY A 177 1.51 -12.33 10.59
CA GLY A 177 1.98 -13.63 11.06
C GLY A 177 1.96 -13.79 12.56
N TYR A 178 2.55 -14.89 12.99
CA TYR A 178 2.70 -15.18 14.40
C TYR A 178 4.12 -15.65 14.71
N ILE A 179 4.50 -15.45 15.97
CA ILE A 179 5.80 -15.83 16.49
C ILE A 179 5.72 -17.28 16.95
N LYS A 180 6.67 -18.10 16.46
CA LYS A 180 6.94 -19.43 16.99
C LYS A 180 7.74 -19.31 18.29
N LYS A 181 7.88 -20.38 19.03
CA LYS A 181 8.38 -20.43 20.42
C LYS A 181 9.75 -19.80 20.75
N GLN A 182 10.54 -19.38 19.77
CA GLN A 182 11.87 -18.81 20.02
C GLN A 182 11.86 -17.31 19.76
N ALA A 183 12.21 -16.56 20.78
CA ALA A 183 12.38 -15.11 20.76
C ALA A 183 13.66 -14.73 21.52
N GLU A 184 14.40 -13.80 20.98
CA GLU A 184 15.60 -13.25 21.57
C GLU A 184 15.52 -11.72 21.54
N HIS A 185 15.63 -11.10 22.71
CA HIS A 185 15.70 -9.65 22.82
C HIS A 185 17.12 -9.18 22.55
N LEU A 186 17.33 -8.17 21.71
CA LEU A 186 18.63 -7.68 21.27
C LEU A 186 18.99 -6.33 21.88
#